data_aeb4cc5012747cdfbd25ad4e76b8b93c
#
_entry.id   aeb4cc5012747cdfbd25ad4e76b8b93c
#
_cell.length_a   1.000
_cell.length_b   1.000
_cell.length_c   1.000
_cell.angle_alpha   90.00
_cell.angle_beta   90.00
_cell.angle_gamma   90.00
#
_symmetry.space_group_name_H-M   'P 1'
#
loop_
_entity.id
_entity.type
_entity.pdbx_description
1 polymer ?
#
loop_
_entity_poly.entity_id
_entity_poly.type
_entity_poly.pdbx_seq_one_letter_code
_entity_poly.pdbx_strand_id
1 'polypeptide(L)'
;MRRWVLLAFVASSAWFGVAGSARADTTVRVVETFPAGDEVVLGRNQNFYLRLAYATDKPVHIWARPYFQGREVDAGSNPSGTYNGSGETFGWFFLMQPGEEVDEVRIKAGDGSTRNTPVIAIWRGHIKGGGADVTAAEPGWVGEMKARTKAEQDRAMREQMNKPSSAGDVVLFGGFMLAMLGVGLLAFAAPAWGLWRWRGGWRIAAAVPAAMMAFVVLRIVIGGATDPTSHNLWPFEVLQAGALSVVVMLALLAARKFSGAGR
;
A
#
# COMPACT_ATOMS: atom_id res chain seq x y z
N MET A 1 -50.75 67.17 -22.58
CA MET A 1 -49.53 67.37 -21.69
C MET A 1 -48.89 66.04 -21.41
N ARG A 2 -47.81 65.73 -22.13
CA ARG A 2 -47.05 64.42 -21.99
C ARG A 2 -45.84 64.68 -21.07
N ARG A 3 -45.84 63.99 -19.93
CA ARG A 3 -44.64 63.95 -19.03
C ARG A 3 -43.79 62.72 -19.41
N TRP A 4 -42.59 63.00 -19.86
CA TRP A 4 -41.52 62.00 -20.07
C TRP A 4 -40.82 61.72 -18.76
N VAL A 5 -40.84 60.47 -18.31
CA VAL A 5 -40.04 60.01 -17.18
C VAL A 5 -38.79 59.36 -17.75
N LEU A 6 -37.64 59.98 -17.53
CA LEU A 6 -36.30 59.45 -17.83
C LEU A 6 -35.94 58.46 -16.75
N LEU A 7 -35.85 57.18 -17.12
CA LEU A 7 -35.26 56.13 -16.31
C LEU A 7 -33.72 56.10 -16.56
N ALA A 8 -32.97 56.55 -15.55
CA ALA A 8 -31.51 56.38 -15.53
C ALA A 8 -31.15 54.94 -15.16
N PHE A 9 -30.61 54.19 -16.10
CA PHE A 9 -30.02 52.87 -15.84
C PHE A 9 -28.62 53.07 -15.28
N VAL A 10 -28.41 52.81 -13.98
CA VAL A 10 -27.09 52.73 -13.34
C VAL A 10 -26.56 51.34 -13.63
N ALA A 11 -25.62 51.21 -14.57
CA ALA A 11 -24.88 50.00 -14.82
C ALA A 11 -23.83 49.80 -13.74
N SER A 12 -24.14 48.98 -12.74
CA SER A 12 -23.14 48.50 -11.74
C SER A 12 -22.28 47.45 -12.42
N SER A 13 -21.12 47.84 -12.88
CA SER A 13 -20.03 46.93 -13.29
C SER A 13 -19.49 46.18 -12.06
N ALA A 14 -20.05 44.99 -11.78
CA ALA A 14 -19.46 44.08 -10.84
C ALA A 14 -18.14 43.55 -11.44
N TRP A 15 -17.04 44.07 -10.94
CA TRP A 15 -15.72 43.46 -11.14
C TRP A 15 -15.71 42.14 -10.39
N PHE A 16 -15.97 41.06 -11.09
CA PHE A 16 -15.57 39.74 -10.64
C PHE A 16 -14.04 39.68 -10.74
N GLY A 17 -13.38 40.00 -9.65
CA GLY A 17 -11.99 39.64 -9.47
C GLY A 17 -11.91 38.13 -9.53
N VAL A 18 -11.41 37.60 -10.65
CA VAL A 18 -10.93 36.23 -10.72
C VAL A 18 -9.78 36.16 -9.74
N ALA A 19 -10.07 35.72 -8.51
CA ALA A 19 -9.04 35.26 -7.60
C ALA A 19 -8.38 34.06 -8.29
N GLY A 20 -7.33 34.32 -9.05
CA GLY A 20 -6.41 33.30 -9.49
C GLY A 20 -5.95 32.59 -8.23
N SER A 21 -6.39 31.36 -8.04
CA SER A 21 -5.81 30.49 -7.01
C SER A 21 -4.32 30.46 -7.29
N ALA A 22 -3.54 31.14 -6.44
CA ALA A 22 -2.09 31.06 -6.45
C ALA A 22 -1.76 29.55 -6.30
N ARG A 23 -1.43 28.94 -7.41
CA ARG A 23 -0.98 27.56 -7.44
C ARG A 23 0.30 27.57 -6.65
N ALA A 24 0.35 26.90 -5.52
CA ALA A 24 1.57 26.79 -4.75
C ALA A 24 2.66 26.32 -5.69
N ASP A 25 3.65 27.18 -5.93
CA ASP A 25 4.73 26.91 -6.88
C ASP A 25 5.66 25.86 -6.26
N THR A 26 5.34 24.62 -6.54
CA THR A 26 6.25 23.51 -6.23
C THR A 26 7.24 23.41 -7.38
N THR A 27 8.51 23.58 -7.07
CA THR A 27 9.62 23.39 -8.00
C THR A 27 10.41 22.16 -7.59
N VAL A 28 10.78 21.35 -8.56
CA VAL A 28 11.71 20.23 -8.37
C VAL A 28 12.68 20.21 -9.53
N ARG A 29 13.95 19.97 -9.23
CA ARG A 29 14.99 19.76 -10.25
C ARG A 29 15.80 18.52 -9.93
N VAL A 30 16.22 17.81 -10.96
CA VAL A 30 17.18 16.72 -10.85
C VAL A 30 18.57 17.33 -10.70
N VAL A 31 19.28 16.95 -9.65
CA VAL A 31 20.62 17.44 -9.33
C VAL A 31 21.66 16.47 -9.89
N GLU A 32 21.41 15.18 -9.69
CA GLU A 32 22.36 14.11 -9.98
C GLU A 32 21.62 12.80 -10.16
N THR A 33 22.19 11.87 -10.93
CA THR A 33 21.66 10.51 -11.09
C THR A 33 22.75 9.47 -10.81
N PHE A 34 22.32 8.29 -10.38
CA PHE A 34 23.21 7.14 -10.28
C PHE A 34 22.47 5.87 -10.74
N PRO A 35 23.05 5.10 -11.66
CA PRO A 35 24.27 5.37 -12.41
C PRO A 35 24.20 6.69 -13.20
N ALA A 36 25.36 7.34 -13.38
CA ALA A 36 25.46 8.59 -14.11
C ALA A 36 25.54 8.34 -15.61
N GLY A 37 25.10 9.33 -16.40
CA GLY A 37 25.13 9.31 -17.87
C GLY A 37 23.74 9.30 -18.50
N ASP A 38 23.71 9.59 -19.79
CA ASP A 38 22.46 9.63 -20.58
C ASP A 38 22.10 8.24 -21.15
N GLU A 39 23.05 7.32 -21.18
CA GLU A 39 22.88 5.91 -21.54
C GLU A 39 23.32 5.02 -20.38
N VAL A 40 22.41 4.27 -19.81
CA VAL A 40 22.61 3.44 -18.60
C VAL A 40 22.09 2.04 -18.83
N VAL A 41 22.89 1.04 -18.49
CA VAL A 41 22.43 -0.35 -18.38
C VAL A 41 22.33 -0.71 -16.90
N LEU A 42 21.11 -0.94 -16.41
CA LEU A 42 20.86 -1.35 -15.04
C LEU A 42 21.04 -2.86 -14.88
N GLY A 43 21.79 -3.28 -13.88
CA GLY A 43 21.81 -4.67 -13.46
C GLY A 43 20.44 -5.11 -12.91
N ARG A 44 20.20 -6.43 -12.89
CA ARG A 44 18.94 -7.01 -12.38
C ARG A 44 18.62 -6.61 -10.94
N ASN A 45 19.64 -6.40 -10.11
CA ASN A 45 19.54 -6.01 -8.70
C ASN A 45 19.87 -4.54 -8.45
N GLN A 46 19.97 -3.73 -9.49
CA GLN A 46 20.42 -2.35 -9.40
C GLN A 46 19.26 -1.37 -9.52
N ASN A 47 19.24 -0.37 -8.64
CA ASN A 47 18.30 0.74 -8.71
C ASN A 47 18.91 1.90 -9.50
N PHE A 48 18.06 2.64 -10.22
CA PHE A 48 18.37 3.96 -10.72
C PHE A 48 17.93 5.00 -9.71
N TYR A 49 18.85 5.86 -9.29
CA TYR A 49 18.62 6.90 -8.28
C TYR A 49 18.66 8.28 -8.91
N LEU A 50 17.74 9.15 -8.49
CA LEU A 50 17.73 10.56 -8.85
C LEU A 50 17.80 11.38 -7.56
N ARG A 51 18.83 12.22 -7.41
CA ARG A 51 18.89 13.25 -6.37
C ARG A 51 18.07 14.44 -6.82
N LEU A 52 17.10 14.84 -6.01
CA LEU A 52 16.11 15.86 -6.33
C LEU A 52 16.24 17.01 -5.33
N ALA A 53 16.42 18.23 -5.83
CA ALA A 53 16.24 19.43 -5.00
C ALA A 53 14.82 19.96 -5.20
N TYR A 54 14.14 20.29 -4.12
CA TYR A 54 12.76 20.77 -4.14
C TYR A 54 12.59 22.05 -3.34
N ALA A 55 11.56 22.84 -3.72
CA ALA A 55 11.02 23.93 -2.93
C ALA A 55 9.51 23.97 -3.10
N THR A 56 8.78 24.09 -2.00
CA THR A 56 7.32 24.07 -1.98
C THR A 56 6.76 24.86 -0.82
N ASP A 57 5.65 25.56 -1.04
CA ASP A 57 4.95 26.34 -0.02
C ASP A 57 3.92 25.51 0.76
N LYS A 58 3.62 24.31 0.30
CA LYS A 58 2.66 23.38 0.92
C LYS A 58 3.23 21.98 0.98
N PRO A 59 2.81 21.16 1.96
CA PRO A 59 3.20 19.76 1.98
C PRO A 59 2.82 19.05 0.68
N VAL A 60 3.79 18.41 0.04
CA VAL A 60 3.62 17.67 -1.21
C VAL A 60 4.28 16.31 -1.13
N HIS A 61 3.75 15.39 -1.92
CA HIS A 61 4.40 14.13 -2.23
C HIS A 61 5.13 14.24 -3.56
N ILE A 62 6.32 13.66 -3.66
CA ILE A 62 7.15 13.68 -4.87
C ILE A 62 7.41 12.25 -5.32
N TRP A 63 7.16 11.97 -6.61
CA TRP A 63 7.39 10.66 -7.22
C TRP A 63 8.24 10.81 -8.47
N ALA A 64 9.17 9.89 -8.66
CA ALA A 64 9.88 9.68 -9.92
C ALA A 64 9.32 8.43 -10.60
N ARG A 65 8.74 8.59 -11.80
CA ARG A 65 8.13 7.50 -12.56
C ARG A 65 8.81 7.34 -13.90
N PRO A 66 9.29 6.13 -14.26
CA PRO A 66 9.90 5.86 -15.54
C PRO A 66 8.87 5.72 -16.65
N TYR A 67 9.21 6.23 -17.83
CA TYR A 67 8.39 6.15 -19.04
C TYR A 67 9.25 5.71 -20.22
N PHE A 68 8.62 5.01 -21.17
CA PHE A 68 9.18 4.68 -22.45
C PHE A 68 8.16 4.97 -23.55
N GLN A 69 8.54 5.79 -24.53
CA GLN A 69 7.65 6.22 -25.61
C GLN A 69 6.30 6.77 -25.10
N GLY A 70 6.34 7.54 -24.04
CA GLY A 70 5.18 8.18 -23.43
C GLY A 70 4.30 7.27 -22.57
N ARG A 71 4.62 5.98 -22.41
CA ARG A 71 3.92 5.01 -21.56
C ARG A 71 4.70 4.78 -20.27
N GLU A 72 4.00 4.72 -19.13
CA GLU A 72 4.63 4.38 -17.86
C GLU A 72 5.13 2.93 -17.89
N VAL A 73 6.39 2.74 -17.49
CA VAL A 73 7.04 1.43 -17.40
C VAL A 73 6.68 0.81 -16.05
N ASP A 74 6.38 -0.50 -16.06
CA ASP A 74 6.13 -1.24 -14.81
C ASP A 74 7.45 -1.46 -14.07
N ALA A 75 7.69 -0.63 -13.06
CA ALA A 75 8.93 -0.58 -12.31
C ALA A 75 8.66 -0.48 -10.81
N GLY A 76 9.45 -1.18 -10.02
CA GLY A 76 9.47 -0.97 -8.58
C GLY A 76 10.06 0.40 -8.24
N SER A 77 9.40 1.17 -7.37
CA SER A 77 9.87 2.50 -6.99
C SER A 77 9.68 2.77 -5.50
N ASN A 78 10.44 3.74 -4.98
CA ASN A 78 10.26 4.13 -3.57
C ASN A 78 8.89 4.78 -3.32
N PRO A 79 8.30 4.53 -2.14
CA PRO A 79 7.15 5.31 -1.70
C PRO A 79 7.55 6.78 -1.49
N SER A 80 6.65 7.69 -1.79
CA SER A 80 6.87 9.11 -1.52
C SER A 80 6.70 9.41 -0.04
N GLY A 81 7.61 10.20 0.51
CA GLY A 81 7.41 10.92 1.78
C GLY A 81 6.59 12.20 1.58
N THR A 82 6.27 12.87 2.68
CA THR A 82 5.68 14.21 2.65
C THR A 82 6.80 15.26 2.79
N TYR A 83 6.90 16.15 1.83
CA TYR A 83 7.95 17.18 1.76
C TYR A 83 7.34 18.56 1.95
N ASN A 84 8.02 19.40 2.73
CA ASN A 84 7.59 20.77 3.03
C ASN A 84 8.79 21.73 3.05
N GLY A 85 8.57 22.97 2.62
CA GLY A 85 9.65 23.95 2.53
C GLY A 85 10.62 23.64 1.39
N SER A 86 11.92 23.73 1.65
CA SER A 86 12.96 23.46 0.65
C SER A 86 13.99 22.44 1.16
N GLY A 87 14.53 21.64 0.27
CA GLY A 87 15.49 20.63 0.64
C GLY A 87 15.90 19.72 -0.50
N GLU A 88 16.51 18.62 -0.13
CA GLU A 88 16.86 17.56 -1.06
C GLU A 88 16.21 16.25 -0.66
N THR A 89 15.81 15.48 -1.64
CA THR A 89 15.29 14.12 -1.51
C THR A 89 15.81 13.26 -2.65
N PHE A 90 15.43 12.01 -2.69
CA PHE A 90 15.76 11.13 -3.80
C PHE A 90 14.56 10.30 -4.23
N GLY A 91 14.49 10.07 -5.54
CA GLY A 91 13.64 9.04 -6.13
C GLY A 91 14.52 7.88 -6.58
N TRP A 92 13.96 6.69 -6.57
CA TRP A 92 14.60 5.54 -7.18
C TRP A 92 13.57 4.59 -7.78
N PHE A 93 14.02 3.84 -8.79
CA PHE A 93 13.26 2.73 -9.35
C PHE A 93 14.22 1.62 -9.82
N PHE A 94 13.67 0.43 -10.00
CA PHE A 94 14.34 -0.69 -10.66
C PHE A 94 13.40 -1.30 -11.70
N LEU A 95 14.00 -1.84 -12.75
CA LEU A 95 13.26 -2.48 -13.83
C LEU A 95 12.95 -3.94 -13.45
N MET A 96 11.71 -4.37 -13.69
CA MET A 96 11.24 -5.70 -13.30
C MET A 96 11.74 -6.79 -14.25
N GLN A 97 11.94 -6.45 -15.52
CA GLN A 97 12.32 -7.42 -16.57
C GLN A 97 13.57 -6.98 -17.30
N PRO A 98 14.45 -7.93 -17.66
CA PRO A 98 15.54 -7.66 -18.58
C PRO A 98 15.01 -7.19 -19.94
N GLY A 99 15.64 -6.17 -20.54
CA GLY A 99 15.26 -5.62 -21.81
C GLY A 99 14.19 -4.52 -21.76
N GLU A 100 13.60 -4.24 -20.59
CA GLU A 100 12.80 -3.02 -20.42
C GLU A 100 13.63 -1.77 -20.66
N GLU A 101 13.03 -0.78 -21.27
CA GLU A 101 13.68 0.48 -21.62
C GLU A 101 12.93 1.67 -21.04
N VAL A 102 13.68 2.74 -20.72
CA VAL A 102 13.17 4.01 -20.21
C VAL A 102 13.84 5.13 -20.99
N ASP A 103 13.06 6.06 -21.54
CA ASP A 103 13.55 7.24 -22.27
C ASP A 103 13.35 8.55 -21.48
N GLU A 104 12.44 8.54 -20.51
CA GLU A 104 12.24 9.68 -19.62
C GLU A 104 11.80 9.23 -18.23
N VAL A 105 12.18 10.02 -17.23
CA VAL A 105 11.64 9.89 -15.85
C VAL A 105 10.87 11.16 -15.55
N ARG A 106 9.56 11.02 -15.33
CA ARG A 106 8.68 12.11 -14.96
C ARG A 106 8.64 12.27 -13.44
N ILE A 107 9.01 13.44 -12.99
CA ILE A 107 8.92 13.82 -11.60
C ILE A 107 7.56 14.49 -11.40
N LYS A 108 6.71 13.84 -10.62
CA LYS A 108 5.36 14.30 -10.30
C LYS A 108 5.34 14.80 -8.85
N ALA A 109 4.62 15.88 -8.57
CA ALA A 109 4.38 16.31 -7.20
C ALA A 109 2.91 16.72 -7.01
N GLY A 110 2.34 16.40 -5.84
CA GLY A 110 0.95 16.70 -5.53
C GLY A 110 0.55 16.33 -4.10
N ASP A 111 -0.74 16.34 -3.83
CA ASP A 111 -1.34 16.13 -2.52
C ASP A 111 -1.43 14.66 -2.06
N GLY A 112 -0.85 13.75 -2.80
CA GLY A 112 -0.94 12.31 -2.54
C GLY A 112 -2.07 11.60 -3.31
N SER A 113 -2.98 12.35 -3.96
CA SER A 113 -4.02 11.78 -4.80
C SER A 113 -3.50 11.50 -6.21
N THR A 114 -3.93 10.41 -6.82
CA THR A 114 -3.56 10.06 -8.21
C THR A 114 -4.10 11.06 -9.23
N ARG A 115 -5.12 11.85 -8.87
CA ARG A 115 -5.78 12.81 -9.76
C ARG A 115 -5.10 14.17 -9.81
N ASN A 116 -4.34 14.53 -8.77
CA ASN A 116 -3.79 15.88 -8.62
C ASN A 116 -2.26 15.85 -8.44
N THR A 117 -1.58 15.13 -9.32
CA THR A 117 -0.12 14.99 -9.34
C THR A 117 0.45 15.38 -10.70
N PRO A 118 0.54 16.70 -10.99
CA PRO A 118 1.12 17.16 -12.23
C PRO A 118 2.60 16.77 -12.34
N VAL A 119 3.07 16.61 -13.58
CA VAL A 119 4.49 16.50 -13.90
C VAL A 119 5.10 17.88 -13.75
N ILE A 120 6.12 17.99 -12.90
CA ILE A 120 6.79 19.27 -12.60
C ILE A 120 8.24 19.31 -13.09
N ALA A 121 8.85 18.15 -13.31
CA ALA A 121 10.17 18.04 -13.93
C ALA A 121 10.26 16.75 -14.74
N ILE A 122 11.17 16.72 -15.71
CA ILE A 122 11.45 15.54 -16.52
C ILE A 122 12.97 15.40 -16.64
N TRP A 123 13.47 14.22 -16.31
CA TRP A 123 14.80 13.78 -16.70
C TRP A 123 14.70 12.98 -17.99
N ARG A 124 15.64 13.14 -18.91
CA ARG A 124 15.72 12.40 -20.17
C ARG A 124 17.04 11.68 -20.29
N GLY A 125 17.00 10.45 -20.77
CA GLY A 125 18.14 9.60 -21.01
C GLY A 125 17.64 8.20 -21.34
N HIS A 126 18.52 7.34 -21.81
CA HIS A 126 18.18 5.98 -22.18
C HIS A 126 18.67 5.00 -21.11
N ILE A 127 17.72 4.34 -20.45
CA ILE A 127 18.01 3.31 -19.45
C ILE A 127 17.48 1.98 -19.96
N LYS A 128 18.33 0.96 -19.93
CA LYS A 128 17.97 -0.40 -20.35
C LYS A 128 18.19 -1.39 -19.22
N GLY A 129 17.23 -2.28 -19.01
CA GLY A 129 17.35 -3.39 -18.07
C GLY A 129 18.32 -4.44 -18.59
N GLY A 130 19.38 -4.70 -17.84
CA GLY A 130 20.33 -5.80 -18.10
C GLY A 130 19.90 -7.09 -17.44
N GLY A 131 20.40 -8.22 -17.96
CA GLY A 131 20.13 -9.57 -17.40
C GLY A 131 21.12 -10.02 -16.32
N ALA A 132 22.26 -9.32 -16.17
CA ALA A 132 23.30 -9.67 -15.23
C ALA A 132 23.21 -8.84 -13.95
N ASP A 133 23.65 -9.40 -12.82
CA ASP A 133 23.81 -8.64 -11.60
C ASP A 133 25.06 -7.75 -11.72
N VAL A 134 24.95 -6.50 -11.27
CA VAL A 134 26.05 -5.52 -11.27
C VAL A 134 26.36 -5.16 -9.82
N THR A 135 27.67 -5.19 -9.47
CA THR A 135 28.17 -4.70 -8.20
C THR A 135 28.85 -3.36 -8.42
N ALA A 136 28.06 -2.30 -8.57
CA ALA A 136 28.56 -0.93 -8.61
C ALA A 136 28.51 -0.34 -7.20
N ALA A 137 29.59 0.30 -6.78
CA ALA A 137 29.62 1.03 -5.52
C ALA A 137 28.68 2.23 -5.62
N GLU A 138 27.69 2.31 -4.72
CA GLU A 138 26.81 3.46 -4.64
C GLU A 138 27.58 4.71 -4.19
N PRO A 139 27.33 5.90 -4.75
CA PRO A 139 27.95 7.14 -4.31
C PRO A 139 27.50 7.49 -2.87
N GLY A 140 28.33 8.23 -2.14
CA GLY A 140 28.08 8.57 -0.74
C GLY A 140 26.72 9.21 -0.48
N TRP A 141 26.27 10.08 -1.41
CA TRP A 141 24.97 10.74 -1.28
C TRP A 141 23.77 9.78 -1.27
N VAL A 142 23.83 8.64 -1.97
CA VAL A 142 22.78 7.62 -1.92
C VAL A 142 22.69 7.02 -0.51
N GLY A 143 23.84 6.68 0.07
CA GLY A 143 23.90 6.19 1.44
C GLY A 143 23.37 7.19 2.47
N GLU A 144 23.74 8.47 2.33
CA GLU A 144 23.25 9.56 3.19
C GLU A 144 21.73 9.73 3.09
N MET A 145 21.18 9.74 1.87
CA MET A 145 19.73 9.87 1.65
C MET A 145 18.95 8.67 2.19
N LYS A 146 19.47 7.45 2.00
CA LYS A 146 18.88 6.24 2.59
C LYS A 146 18.86 6.30 4.13
N ALA A 147 19.98 6.71 4.73
CA ALA A 147 20.10 6.84 6.18
C ALA A 147 19.13 7.90 6.73
N ARG A 148 19.02 9.06 6.06
CA ARG A 148 18.08 10.10 6.43
C ARG A 148 16.63 9.64 6.34
N THR A 149 16.23 9.03 5.22
CA THR A 149 14.87 8.51 5.03
C THR A 149 14.54 7.46 6.08
N LYS A 150 15.48 6.55 6.38
CA LYS A 150 15.30 5.57 7.45
C LYS A 150 15.12 6.23 8.81
N ALA A 151 15.91 7.23 9.15
CA ALA A 151 15.78 7.94 10.41
C ALA A 151 14.43 8.67 10.54
N GLU A 152 13.92 9.25 9.45
CA GLU A 152 12.60 9.89 9.39
C GLU A 152 11.47 8.84 9.57
N GLN A 153 11.56 7.70 8.89
CA GLN A 153 10.62 6.58 9.05
C GLN A 153 10.62 6.01 10.47
N ASP A 154 11.80 5.79 11.04
CA ASP A 154 11.95 5.29 12.42
C ASP A 154 11.39 6.29 13.44
N ARG A 155 11.49 7.60 13.18
CA ARG A 155 10.89 8.65 14.00
C ARG A 155 9.37 8.64 13.91
N ALA A 156 8.84 8.64 12.67
CA ALA A 156 7.40 8.60 12.43
C ALA A 156 6.76 7.34 13.02
N MET A 157 7.43 6.19 12.91
CA MET A 157 6.97 4.94 13.53
C MET A 157 6.94 5.04 15.05
N ARG A 158 7.99 5.58 15.69
CA ARG A 158 7.99 5.81 17.15
C ARG A 158 6.90 6.76 17.59
N GLU A 159 6.67 7.85 16.85
CA GLU A 159 5.60 8.80 17.14
C GLU A 159 4.22 8.13 17.02
N GLN A 160 4.03 7.28 16.01
CA GLN A 160 2.78 6.54 15.83
C GLN A 160 2.58 5.50 16.95
N MET A 161 3.63 4.77 17.34
CA MET A 161 3.56 3.81 18.45
C MET A 161 3.29 4.47 19.80
N ASN A 162 3.75 5.71 19.99
CA ASN A 162 3.54 6.48 21.23
C ASN A 162 2.19 7.21 21.26
N LYS A 163 1.45 7.24 20.14
CA LYS A 163 0.08 7.80 20.17
C LYS A 163 -0.82 6.88 20.97
N PRO A 164 -1.57 7.42 21.94
CA PRO A 164 -2.57 6.63 22.64
C PRO A 164 -3.61 6.13 21.63
N SER A 165 -3.91 4.82 21.68
CA SER A 165 -4.95 4.24 20.83
C SER A 165 -6.28 4.94 21.08
N SER A 166 -6.98 5.31 20.03
CA SER A 166 -8.31 5.88 20.16
C SER A 166 -9.28 4.85 20.72
N ALA A 167 -10.35 5.29 21.38
CA ALA A 167 -11.40 4.37 21.83
C ALA A 167 -11.98 3.55 20.68
N GLY A 168 -12.06 4.13 19.48
CA GLY A 168 -12.49 3.45 18.26
C GLY A 168 -11.53 2.33 17.86
N ASP A 169 -10.21 2.58 17.90
CA ASP A 169 -9.19 1.57 17.56
C ASP A 169 -9.21 0.40 18.56
N VAL A 170 -9.38 0.70 19.85
CA VAL A 170 -9.49 -0.33 20.90
C VAL A 170 -10.72 -1.21 20.68
N VAL A 171 -11.88 -0.61 20.35
CA VAL A 171 -13.12 -1.35 20.09
C VAL A 171 -12.99 -2.18 18.81
N LEU A 172 -12.46 -1.62 17.73
CA LEU A 172 -12.30 -2.33 16.46
C LEU A 172 -11.30 -3.49 16.60
N PHE A 173 -10.12 -3.22 17.16
CA PHE A 173 -9.10 -4.24 17.33
C PHE A 173 -9.51 -5.29 18.35
N GLY A 174 -10.05 -4.87 19.50
CA GLY A 174 -10.58 -5.77 20.54
C GLY A 174 -11.75 -6.61 20.03
N GLY A 175 -12.67 -6.01 19.29
CA GLY A 175 -13.79 -6.71 18.64
C GLY A 175 -13.31 -7.74 17.62
N PHE A 176 -12.33 -7.38 16.79
CA PHE A 176 -11.70 -8.30 15.84
C PHE A 176 -11.03 -9.49 16.56
N MET A 177 -10.25 -9.23 17.60
CA MET A 177 -9.59 -10.27 18.40
C MET A 177 -10.59 -11.20 19.08
N LEU A 178 -11.69 -10.66 19.64
CA LEU A 178 -12.77 -11.46 20.23
C LEU A 178 -13.49 -12.31 19.18
N ALA A 179 -13.77 -11.75 18.00
CA ALA A 179 -14.38 -12.50 16.90
C ALA A 179 -13.46 -13.64 16.43
N MET A 180 -12.15 -13.36 16.27
CA MET A 180 -11.15 -14.36 15.89
C MET A 180 -11.08 -15.48 16.93
N LEU A 181 -11.03 -15.14 18.22
CA LEU A 181 -10.99 -16.10 19.31
C LEU A 181 -12.29 -16.94 19.35
N GLY A 182 -13.45 -16.28 19.22
CA GLY A 182 -14.76 -16.95 19.21
C GLY A 182 -14.90 -17.91 18.02
N VAL A 183 -14.58 -17.47 16.81
CA VAL A 183 -14.61 -18.31 15.61
C VAL A 183 -13.59 -19.44 15.74
N GLY A 184 -12.37 -19.16 16.20
CA GLY A 184 -11.35 -20.18 16.43
C GLY A 184 -11.80 -21.25 17.41
N LEU A 185 -12.33 -20.87 18.57
CA LEU A 185 -12.85 -21.81 19.56
C LEU A 185 -14.00 -22.66 19.01
N LEU A 186 -14.97 -22.04 18.33
CA LEU A 186 -16.09 -22.75 17.71
C LEU A 186 -15.64 -23.69 16.58
N ALA A 187 -14.63 -23.29 15.81
CA ALA A 187 -14.08 -24.07 14.72
C ALA A 187 -13.46 -25.40 15.19
N PHE A 188 -12.97 -25.47 16.42
CA PHE A 188 -12.48 -26.70 17.04
C PHE A 188 -13.53 -27.39 17.88
N ALA A 189 -14.24 -26.65 18.72
CA ALA A 189 -15.21 -27.23 19.67
C ALA A 189 -16.41 -27.90 18.97
N ALA A 190 -16.93 -27.30 17.89
CA ALA A 190 -18.07 -27.84 17.17
C ALA A 190 -17.78 -29.18 16.48
N PRO A 191 -16.69 -29.32 15.67
CA PRO A 191 -16.31 -30.63 15.13
C PRO A 191 -15.96 -31.65 16.20
N ALA A 192 -15.21 -31.26 17.25
CA ALA A 192 -14.87 -32.15 18.36
C ALA A 192 -16.13 -32.69 19.05
N TRP A 193 -17.12 -31.83 19.29
CA TRP A 193 -18.41 -32.23 19.82
C TRP A 193 -19.14 -33.18 18.87
N GLY A 194 -19.12 -32.92 17.54
CA GLY A 194 -19.70 -33.81 16.54
C GLY A 194 -19.01 -35.19 16.54
N LEU A 195 -17.69 -35.24 16.58
CA LEU A 195 -16.90 -36.48 16.66
C LEU A 195 -17.23 -37.29 17.95
N TRP A 196 -17.47 -36.63 19.03
CA TRP A 196 -17.78 -37.27 20.31
C TRP A 196 -19.26 -37.74 20.38
N ARG A 197 -20.21 -36.88 19.93
CA ARG A 197 -21.64 -37.10 20.17
C ARG A 197 -22.35 -37.82 19.02
N TRP A 198 -21.85 -37.72 17.79
CA TRP A 198 -22.50 -38.31 16.63
C TRP A 198 -22.01 -39.74 16.37
N ARG A 199 -22.80 -40.52 15.61
CA ARG A 199 -22.49 -41.90 15.25
C ARG A 199 -22.65 -42.13 13.75
N GLY A 200 -22.03 -43.20 13.22
CA GLY A 200 -22.11 -43.56 11.80
C GLY A 200 -21.58 -42.49 10.87
N GLY A 201 -22.19 -42.30 9.70
CA GLY A 201 -21.78 -41.39 8.67
C GLY A 201 -21.68 -39.92 9.14
N TRP A 202 -22.49 -39.50 10.10
CA TRP A 202 -22.46 -38.15 10.67
C TRP A 202 -21.17 -37.86 11.45
N ARG A 203 -20.63 -38.86 12.13
CA ARG A 203 -19.33 -38.75 12.79
C ARG A 203 -18.20 -38.55 11.79
N ILE A 204 -18.25 -39.31 10.65
CA ILE A 204 -17.27 -39.16 9.56
C ILE A 204 -17.38 -37.77 8.93
N ALA A 205 -18.60 -37.27 8.71
CA ALA A 205 -18.82 -35.93 8.19
C ALA A 205 -18.23 -34.83 9.10
N ALA A 206 -18.34 -34.97 10.43
CA ALA A 206 -17.72 -34.06 11.39
C ALA A 206 -16.19 -34.14 11.43
N ALA A 207 -15.60 -35.26 10.97
CA ALA A 207 -14.15 -35.40 10.88
C ALA A 207 -13.53 -34.48 9.80
N VAL A 208 -14.29 -34.12 8.77
CA VAL A 208 -13.78 -33.25 7.68
C VAL A 208 -13.39 -31.86 8.17
N PRO A 209 -14.26 -31.08 8.81
CA PRO A 209 -13.87 -29.77 9.36
C PRO A 209 -12.83 -29.90 10.47
N ALA A 210 -12.84 -30.98 11.28
CA ALA A 210 -11.82 -31.23 12.28
C ALA A 210 -10.42 -31.43 11.65
N ALA A 211 -10.34 -32.24 10.60
CA ALA A 211 -9.08 -32.47 9.87
C ALA A 211 -8.57 -31.20 9.18
N MET A 212 -9.48 -30.40 8.61
CA MET A 212 -9.13 -29.13 8.00
C MET A 212 -8.50 -28.18 9.02
N MET A 213 -9.09 -28.05 10.20
CA MET A 213 -8.55 -27.20 11.27
C MET A 213 -7.23 -27.72 11.81
N ALA A 214 -7.09 -29.04 11.97
CA ALA A 214 -5.83 -29.66 12.39
C ALA A 214 -4.71 -29.39 11.34
N PHE A 215 -5.03 -29.47 10.05
CA PHE A 215 -4.09 -29.15 8.98
C PHE A 215 -3.64 -27.69 9.02
N VAL A 216 -4.56 -26.74 9.21
CA VAL A 216 -4.24 -25.31 9.32
C VAL A 216 -3.29 -25.05 10.49
N VAL A 217 -3.58 -25.63 11.67
CA VAL A 217 -2.69 -25.48 12.83
C VAL A 217 -1.31 -26.10 12.58
N LEU A 218 -1.27 -27.31 11.98
CA LEU A 218 -0.01 -27.97 11.66
C LEU A 218 0.82 -27.13 10.67
N ARG A 219 0.17 -26.57 9.66
CA ARG A 219 0.82 -25.68 8.69
C ARG A 219 1.39 -24.43 9.36
N ILE A 220 0.62 -23.79 10.25
CA ILE A 220 1.08 -22.59 11.00
C ILE A 220 2.29 -22.95 11.88
N VAL A 221 2.26 -24.08 12.57
CA VAL A 221 3.36 -24.52 13.43
C VAL A 221 4.61 -24.82 12.60
N ILE A 222 4.47 -25.54 11.49
CA ILE A 222 5.59 -25.83 10.59
C ILE A 222 6.14 -24.55 9.96
N GLY A 223 5.25 -23.71 9.40
CA GLY A 223 5.63 -22.42 8.81
C GLY A 223 6.39 -21.57 9.83
N GLY A 224 5.90 -21.52 11.09
CA GLY A 224 6.54 -20.85 12.18
C GLY A 224 7.92 -21.32 12.55
N ALA A 225 8.14 -22.60 12.44
CA ALA A 225 9.42 -23.20 12.74
C ALA A 225 10.45 -23.04 11.61
N THR A 226 9.97 -22.95 10.35
CA THR A 226 10.85 -22.88 9.16
C THR A 226 11.15 -21.44 8.71
N ASP A 227 10.20 -20.53 8.85
CA ASP A 227 10.36 -19.12 8.47
C ASP A 227 9.69 -18.21 9.51
N PRO A 228 10.45 -17.67 10.46
CA PRO A 228 9.94 -16.74 11.48
C PRO A 228 9.33 -15.45 10.93
N THR A 229 9.57 -15.10 9.67
CA THR A 229 9.07 -13.86 9.06
C THR A 229 7.67 -14.01 8.43
N SER A 230 7.22 -15.24 8.18
CA SER A 230 5.95 -15.53 7.47
C SER A 230 4.69 -15.46 8.32
N HIS A 231 4.80 -15.03 9.59
CA HIS A 231 3.76 -15.20 10.62
C HIS A 231 2.66 -14.15 10.64
N ASN A 232 2.75 -13.09 9.86
CA ASN A 232 1.82 -11.96 9.97
C ASN A 232 0.38 -12.27 9.51
N LEU A 233 0.16 -13.37 8.80
CA LEU A 233 -1.15 -13.72 8.23
C LEU A 233 -1.88 -14.84 8.97
N TRP A 234 -1.26 -15.52 9.94
CA TRP A 234 -1.88 -16.63 10.66
C TRP A 234 -3.25 -16.31 11.31
N PRO A 235 -3.52 -15.08 11.84
CA PRO A 235 -4.84 -14.77 12.37
C PRO A 235 -5.93 -14.83 11.31
N PHE A 236 -5.62 -14.38 10.09
CA PHE A 236 -6.55 -14.41 8.97
C PHE A 236 -6.76 -15.85 8.44
N GLU A 237 -5.71 -16.67 8.42
CA GLU A 237 -5.83 -18.08 8.04
C GLU A 237 -6.72 -18.85 9.02
N VAL A 238 -6.55 -18.65 10.33
CA VAL A 238 -7.39 -19.24 11.36
C VAL A 238 -8.84 -18.73 11.25
N LEU A 239 -9.03 -17.46 10.99
CA LEU A 239 -10.37 -16.87 10.83
C LEU A 239 -11.08 -17.44 9.60
N GLN A 240 -10.41 -17.50 8.45
CA GLN A 240 -11.02 -18.03 7.21
C GLN A 240 -11.36 -19.51 7.31
N ALA A 241 -10.39 -20.32 7.70
CA ALA A 241 -10.61 -21.76 7.88
C ALA A 241 -11.60 -22.04 9.01
N GLY A 242 -11.53 -21.29 10.09
CA GLY A 242 -12.44 -21.37 11.22
C GLY A 242 -13.87 -21.04 10.84
N ALA A 243 -14.09 -19.95 10.10
CA ALA A 243 -15.41 -19.58 9.59
C ALA A 243 -15.99 -20.69 8.69
N LEU A 244 -15.16 -21.23 7.77
CA LEU A 244 -15.59 -22.35 6.93
C LEU A 244 -15.94 -23.58 7.76
N SER A 245 -15.14 -23.94 8.77
CA SER A 245 -15.42 -25.05 9.68
C SER A 245 -16.76 -24.87 10.40
N VAL A 246 -17.03 -23.67 10.93
CA VAL A 246 -18.29 -23.34 11.59
C VAL A 246 -19.48 -23.45 10.63
N VAL A 247 -19.36 -22.90 9.41
CA VAL A 247 -20.42 -22.99 8.38
C VAL A 247 -20.72 -24.45 8.02
N VAL A 248 -19.69 -25.27 7.79
CA VAL A 248 -19.85 -26.70 7.52
C VAL A 248 -20.55 -27.40 8.69
N MET A 249 -20.13 -27.12 9.92
CA MET A 249 -20.77 -27.73 11.10
C MET A 249 -22.23 -27.32 11.27
N LEU A 250 -22.58 -26.05 11.00
CA LEU A 250 -23.97 -25.59 11.01
C LEU A 250 -24.79 -26.28 9.91
N ALA A 251 -24.26 -26.44 8.73
CA ALA A 251 -24.90 -27.17 7.63
C ALA A 251 -25.15 -28.66 8.02
N LEU A 252 -24.16 -29.33 8.62
CA LEU A 252 -24.28 -30.70 9.10
C LEU A 252 -25.33 -30.84 10.22
N LEU A 253 -25.36 -29.89 11.14
CA LEU A 253 -26.39 -29.84 12.21
C LEU A 253 -27.80 -29.68 11.62
N ALA A 254 -27.97 -28.79 10.65
CA ALA A 254 -29.23 -28.58 9.96
C ALA A 254 -29.66 -29.85 9.21
N ALA A 255 -28.77 -30.41 8.37
CA ALA A 255 -29.04 -31.62 7.61
C ALA A 255 -29.41 -32.81 8.51
N ARG A 256 -28.69 -32.99 9.63
CA ARG A 256 -29.00 -34.06 10.62
C ARG A 256 -30.35 -33.85 11.27
N LYS A 257 -30.73 -32.60 11.59
CA LYS A 257 -32.04 -32.29 12.15
C LYS A 257 -33.19 -32.63 11.18
N PHE A 258 -33.03 -32.26 9.91
CA PHE A 258 -34.02 -32.51 8.86
C PHE A 258 -34.11 -33.99 8.44
N SER A 259 -33.02 -34.76 8.54
CA SER A 259 -33.01 -36.21 8.24
C SER A 259 -33.60 -37.08 9.34
N GLY A 260 -34.06 -36.53 10.43
CA GLY A 260 -34.59 -37.28 11.56
C GLY A 260 -33.56 -38.10 12.34
N ALA A 261 -32.31 -38.05 11.97
CA ALA A 261 -31.22 -38.79 12.63
C ALA A 261 -30.85 -38.29 14.04
N GLY A 262 -31.57 -37.34 14.53
CA GLY A 262 -31.38 -36.76 15.87
C GLY A 262 -32.31 -37.33 16.96
N ARG A 263 -33.23 -38.24 16.58
CA ARG A 263 -34.16 -38.92 17.54
C ARG A 263 -33.54 -40.20 18.05
#